data_c77df4ea03fd3b434a6092e9c016d400
#
_entry.id   c77df4ea03fd3b434a6092e9c016d400
#
_cell.length_a   1.000
_cell.length_b   1.000
_cell.length_c   1.000
_cell.angle_alpha   90.00
_cell.angle_beta   90.00
_cell.angle_gamma   90.00
#
_symmetry.space_group_name_H-M   'P 1'
#
loop_
_entity.id
_entity.type
_entity.pdbx_description
1 polymer ?
#
loop_
_entity_poly.entity_id
_entity_poly.type
_entity_poly.pdbx_seq_one_letter_code
_entity_poly.pdbx_strand_id
1 'polypeptide(L)'
;NALFNSIGAGVGNLVASGDKQRIMNVFDELFSVRFYISAGASIALYILTPSFITLWIGEQYILPQSTLAIICFTLFLNASRTSVDSYINAYGLFQDVWAPIAEACLNLGLSVLFGWIWGLNGILMGVVVSLLLIVFLWKPYFLFRWGLKEPIGIYIRLYMRHIAAIFATLSIIWIIDRNFSTPTPDNAKEFTLFALGTVLATGTILYAFQMAFTKGMRMFTRRIISKTIHR
;
A
#
# COMPACT_ATOMS: atom_id res chain seq x y z
N ASN A 1 12.53 -11.81 0.60
CA ASN A 1 12.72 -11.86 2.07
C ASN A 1 14.04 -11.23 2.54
N ALA A 2 15.20 -11.40 1.84
CA ALA A 2 16.50 -10.88 2.28
C ALA A 2 16.55 -9.33 2.36
N LEU A 3 15.97 -8.61 1.39
CA LEU A 3 15.88 -7.14 1.41
C LEU A 3 15.03 -6.62 2.58
N PHE A 4 13.99 -7.33 2.96
CA PHE A 4 13.10 -6.94 4.05
C PHE A 4 13.72 -7.21 5.43
N ASN A 5 14.49 -8.29 5.55
CA ASN A 5 15.26 -8.58 6.77
C ASN A 5 16.36 -7.54 7.03
N SER A 6 17.02 -7.05 5.98
CA SER A 6 18.02 -5.97 6.10
C SER A 6 17.40 -4.63 6.54
N ILE A 7 16.18 -4.33 6.10
CA ILE A 7 15.45 -3.14 6.55
C ILE A 7 15.07 -3.27 8.04
N GLY A 8 14.58 -4.44 8.46
CA GLY A 8 14.22 -4.70 9.86
C GLY A 8 15.42 -4.53 10.81
N ALA A 9 16.57 -5.09 10.45
CA ALA A 9 17.82 -4.91 11.22
C ALA A 9 18.27 -3.44 11.27
N GLY A 10 18.15 -2.71 10.15
CA GLY A 10 18.44 -1.28 10.10
C GLY A 10 17.53 -0.44 10.99
N VAL A 11 16.23 -0.76 11.05
CA VAL A 11 15.28 -0.10 11.93
C VAL A 11 15.55 -0.43 13.41
N GLY A 12 15.91 -1.68 13.72
CA GLY A 12 16.31 -2.08 15.09
C GLY A 12 17.50 -1.28 15.60
N ASN A 13 18.58 -1.16 14.82
CA ASN A 13 19.75 -0.35 15.17
C ASN A 13 19.40 1.13 15.32
N LEU A 14 18.51 1.65 14.48
CA LEU A 14 18.04 3.02 14.54
C LEU A 14 17.25 3.29 15.84
N VAL A 15 16.35 2.39 16.22
CA VAL A 15 15.58 2.49 17.46
C VAL A 15 16.53 2.44 18.68
N ALA A 16 17.55 1.58 18.65
CA ALA A 16 18.56 1.47 19.70
C ALA A 16 19.40 2.75 19.86
N SER A 17 19.55 3.57 18.81
CA SER A 17 20.29 4.84 18.88
C SER A 17 19.58 5.92 19.70
N GLY A 18 18.26 5.81 19.93
CA GLY A 18 17.45 6.76 20.70
C GLY A 18 17.22 8.13 20.07
N ASP A 19 17.73 8.40 18.86
CA ASP A 19 17.52 9.66 18.16
C ASP A 19 16.09 9.72 17.55
N LYS A 20 15.19 10.32 18.33
CA LYS A 20 13.77 10.44 17.94
C LYS A 20 13.55 11.11 16.59
N GLN A 21 14.28 12.19 16.29
CA GLN A 21 14.11 12.92 15.04
C GLN A 21 14.51 12.06 13.85
N ARG A 22 15.60 11.33 13.97
CA ARG A 22 16.08 10.42 12.95
C ARG A 22 15.15 9.22 12.79
N ILE A 23 14.64 8.67 13.89
CA ILE A 23 13.65 7.58 13.89
C ILE A 23 12.40 7.99 13.12
N MET A 24 11.83 9.19 13.41
CA MET A 24 10.64 9.69 12.73
C MET A 24 10.89 10.01 11.26
N ASN A 25 12.03 10.57 10.90
CA ASN A 25 12.36 10.83 9.51
C ASN A 25 12.49 9.53 8.69
N VAL A 26 13.13 8.51 9.25
CA VAL A 26 13.26 7.20 8.58
C VAL A 26 11.92 6.48 8.52
N PHE A 27 11.06 6.62 9.55
CA PHE A 27 9.68 6.12 9.50
C PHE A 27 8.91 6.73 8.35
N ASP A 28 8.94 8.07 8.20
CA ASP A 28 8.27 8.80 7.11
C ASP A 28 8.78 8.36 5.72
N GLU A 29 10.11 8.18 5.57
CA GLU A 29 10.69 7.67 4.33
C GLU A 29 10.24 6.25 3.99
N LEU A 30 10.35 5.31 4.93
CA LEU A 30 9.97 3.91 4.73
C LEU A 30 8.47 3.79 4.46
N PHE A 31 7.67 4.53 5.21
CA PHE A 31 6.22 4.58 5.00
C PHE A 31 5.88 5.09 3.60
N SER A 32 6.51 6.19 3.16
CA SER A 32 6.27 6.77 1.84
C SER A 32 6.64 5.83 0.70
N VAL A 33 7.79 5.18 0.78
CA VAL A 33 8.25 4.22 -0.25
C VAL A 33 7.35 3.00 -0.31
N ARG A 34 6.97 2.44 0.85
CA ARG A 34 6.06 1.30 0.92
C ARG A 34 4.69 1.62 0.36
N PHE A 35 4.18 2.79 0.74
CA PHE A 35 2.89 3.27 0.25
C PHE A 35 2.89 3.49 -1.26
N TYR A 36 3.98 4.04 -1.80
CA TYR A 36 4.18 4.19 -3.24
C TYR A 36 4.17 2.85 -3.98
N ILE A 37 4.95 1.88 -3.51
CA ILE A 37 5.04 0.56 -4.14
C ILE A 37 3.69 -0.16 -4.06
N SER A 38 3.05 -0.15 -2.89
CA SER A 38 1.75 -0.83 -2.68
C SER A 38 0.66 -0.24 -3.55
N ALA A 39 0.55 1.09 -3.58
CA ALA A 39 -0.47 1.78 -4.36
C ALA A 39 -0.22 1.61 -5.87
N GLY A 40 1.02 1.80 -6.32
CA GLY A 40 1.39 1.63 -7.72
C GLY A 40 1.11 0.21 -8.23
N ALA A 41 1.51 -0.80 -7.46
CA ALA A 41 1.23 -2.21 -7.80
C ALA A 41 -0.28 -2.50 -7.84
N SER A 42 -1.04 -2.02 -6.86
CA SER A 42 -2.49 -2.28 -6.79
C SER A 42 -3.25 -1.58 -7.91
N ILE A 43 -2.89 -0.35 -8.27
CA ILE A 43 -3.50 0.38 -9.39
C ILE A 43 -3.14 -0.30 -10.72
N ALA A 44 -1.86 -0.66 -10.92
CA ALA A 44 -1.43 -1.34 -12.14
C ALA A 44 -2.14 -2.69 -12.31
N LEU A 45 -2.25 -3.48 -11.24
CA LEU A 45 -2.99 -4.75 -11.27
C LEU A 45 -4.46 -4.55 -11.60
N TYR A 46 -5.11 -3.53 -11.02
CA TYR A 46 -6.50 -3.24 -11.32
C TYR A 46 -6.73 -2.95 -12.81
N ILE A 47 -5.83 -2.20 -13.45
CA ILE A 47 -5.91 -1.85 -14.87
C ILE A 47 -5.57 -3.05 -15.77
N LEU A 48 -4.54 -3.82 -15.42
CA LEU A 48 -3.98 -4.87 -16.29
C LEU A 48 -4.71 -6.20 -16.22
N THR A 49 -5.33 -6.50 -15.07
CA THR A 49 -5.93 -7.83 -14.83
C THR A 49 -7.01 -8.21 -15.85
N PRO A 50 -7.96 -7.34 -16.26
CA PRO A 50 -8.97 -7.72 -17.25
C PRO A 50 -8.34 -8.16 -18.57
N SER A 51 -7.44 -7.35 -19.14
CA SER A 51 -6.75 -7.68 -20.40
C SER A 51 -5.89 -8.93 -20.30
N PHE A 52 -5.22 -9.14 -19.16
CA PHE A 52 -4.45 -10.35 -18.91
C PHE A 52 -5.34 -11.61 -18.89
N ILE A 53 -6.47 -11.55 -18.19
CA ILE A 53 -7.41 -12.66 -18.10
C ILE A 53 -8.00 -12.99 -19.46
N THR A 54 -8.39 -11.98 -20.24
CA THR A 54 -8.90 -12.15 -21.62
C THR A 54 -7.91 -12.93 -22.47
N LEU A 55 -6.63 -12.55 -22.46
CA LEU A 55 -5.59 -13.20 -23.26
C LEU A 55 -5.21 -14.59 -22.76
N TRP A 56 -5.29 -14.85 -21.47
CA TRP A 56 -4.80 -16.09 -20.89
C TRP A 56 -5.85 -17.20 -20.89
N ILE A 57 -7.06 -16.91 -20.42
CA ILE A 57 -8.11 -17.93 -20.20
C ILE A 57 -9.48 -17.56 -20.81
N GLY A 58 -9.64 -16.32 -21.31
CA GLY A 58 -10.84 -15.84 -21.99
C GLY A 58 -11.71 -14.89 -21.16
N GLU A 59 -12.53 -14.10 -21.84
CA GLU A 59 -13.38 -13.05 -21.27
C GLU A 59 -14.38 -13.55 -20.22
N GLN A 60 -14.85 -14.79 -20.36
CA GLN A 60 -15.83 -15.37 -19.43
C GLN A 60 -15.30 -15.54 -17.99
N TYR A 61 -13.99 -15.41 -17.80
CA TYR A 61 -13.36 -15.51 -16.47
C TYR A 61 -13.03 -14.14 -15.85
N ILE A 62 -13.38 -13.03 -16.52
CA ILE A 62 -13.18 -11.70 -15.96
C ILE A 62 -14.08 -11.52 -14.73
N LEU A 63 -13.48 -11.15 -13.61
CA LEU A 63 -14.22 -10.82 -12.40
C LEU A 63 -14.98 -9.49 -12.55
N PRO A 64 -16.14 -9.33 -11.91
CA PRO A 64 -16.79 -8.04 -11.80
C PRO A 64 -15.82 -6.97 -11.30
N GLN A 65 -15.87 -5.77 -11.87
CA GLN A 65 -14.96 -4.67 -11.52
C GLN A 65 -14.95 -4.36 -10.02
N SER A 66 -16.10 -4.46 -9.35
CA SER A 66 -16.22 -4.29 -7.89
C SER A 66 -15.40 -5.32 -7.12
N THR A 67 -15.47 -6.59 -7.52
CA THR A 67 -14.70 -7.68 -6.91
C THR A 67 -13.20 -7.45 -7.08
N LEU A 68 -12.77 -7.11 -8.30
CA LEU A 68 -11.36 -6.83 -8.60
C LEU A 68 -10.87 -5.61 -7.80
N ALA A 69 -11.67 -4.55 -7.69
CA ALA A 69 -11.33 -3.38 -6.89
C ALA A 69 -11.11 -3.73 -5.41
N ILE A 70 -11.96 -4.56 -4.81
CA ILE A 70 -11.82 -5.00 -3.41
C ILE A 70 -10.55 -5.84 -3.25
N ILE A 71 -10.24 -6.73 -4.18
CA ILE A 71 -9.01 -7.56 -4.16
C ILE A 71 -7.77 -6.65 -4.24
N CYS A 72 -7.71 -5.72 -5.18
CA CYS A 72 -6.60 -4.79 -5.32
C CYS A 72 -6.46 -3.86 -4.10
N PHE A 73 -7.57 -3.43 -3.52
CA PHE A 73 -7.56 -2.64 -2.29
C PHE A 73 -7.06 -3.46 -1.09
N THR A 74 -7.45 -4.71 -0.96
CA THR A 74 -6.93 -5.64 0.06
C THR A 74 -5.43 -5.85 -0.09
N LEU A 75 -4.94 -6.00 -1.33
CA LEU A 75 -3.51 -6.09 -1.62
C LEU A 75 -2.77 -4.83 -1.17
N PHE A 76 -3.30 -3.65 -1.51
CA PHE A 76 -2.76 -2.37 -1.07
C PHE A 76 -2.65 -2.28 0.46
N LEU A 77 -3.73 -2.62 1.18
CA LEU A 77 -3.75 -2.62 2.64
C LEU A 77 -2.67 -3.55 3.22
N ASN A 78 -2.59 -4.80 2.75
CA ASN A 78 -1.62 -5.77 3.23
C ASN A 78 -0.17 -5.38 2.91
N ALA A 79 0.10 -4.81 1.74
CA ALA A 79 1.45 -4.42 1.37
C ALA A 79 1.94 -3.16 2.09
N SER A 80 1.03 -2.21 2.39
CA SER A 80 1.38 -0.96 3.06
C SER A 80 1.60 -1.08 4.58
N ARG A 81 1.02 -2.10 5.24
CA ARG A 81 1.13 -2.31 6.70
C ARG A 81 2.56 -2.54 7.21
N THR A 82 3.42 -3.07 6.37
CA THR A 82 4.75 -3.58 6.75
C THR A 82 5.65 -2.53 7.42
N SER A 83 5.48 -1.23 7.13
CA SER A 83 6.26 -0.17 7.79
C SER A 83 5.94 -0.09 9.30
N VAL A 84 4.66 -0.13 9.66
CA VAL A 84 4.21 -0.11 11.06
C VAL A 84 4.65 -1.37 11.78
N ASP A 85 4.45 -2.55 11.17
CA ASP A 85 4.84 -3.84 11.73
C ASP A 85 6.36 -3.91 12.00
N SER A 86 7.19 -3.38 11.10
CA SER A 86 8.65 -3.35 11.26
C SER A 86 9.07 -2.52 12.48
N TYR A 87 8.39 -1.40 12.75
CA TYR A 87 8.68 -0.57 13.93
C TYR A 87 8.14 -1.19 15.21
N ILE A 88 6.96 -1.81 15.21
CA ILE A 88 6.44 -2.57 16.35
C ILE A 88 7.46 -3.64 16.78
N ASN A 89 7.97 -4.41 15.82
CA ASN A 89 8.99 -5.43 16.06
C ASN A 89 10.32 -4.82 16.57
N ALA A 90 10.78 -3.71 15.99
CA ALA A 90 12.01 -3.04 16.39
C ALA A 90 11.97 -2.46 17.81
N TYR A 91 10.80 -2.01 18.25
CA TYR A 91 10.57 -1.56 19.62
C TYR A 91 10.32 -2.70 20.61
N GLY A 92 10.26 -3.95 20.15
CA GLY A 92 9.96 -5.12 21.00
C GLY A 92 8.55 -5.08 21.62
N LEU A 93 7.60 -4.46 20.93
CA LEU A 93 6.23 -4.29 21.42
C LEU A 93 5.41 -5.57 21.19
N PHE A 94 5.77 -6.64 21.89
CA PHE A 94 5.11 -7.95 21.77
C PHE A 94 3.85 -8.10 22.62
N GLN A 95 3.44 -7.08 23.37
CA GLN A 95 2.22 -7.11 24.20
C GLN A 95 0.93 -7.13 23.37
N ASP A 96 1.03 -6.87 22.06
CA ASP A 96 -0.09 -6.81 21.12
C ASP A 96 -0.48 -8.19 20.51
N VAL A 97 -0.24 -9.26 21.28
CA VAL A 97 -0.53 -10.66 20.84
C VAL A 97 -2.02 -10.89 20.53
N TRP A 98 -2.90 -10.13 21.18
CA TRP A 98 -4.33 -10.24 20.96
C TRP A 98 -4.80 -9.66 19.60
N ALA A 99 -4.07 -8.69 19.04
CA ALA A 99 -4.50 -8.00 17.83
C ALA A 99 -4.57 -8.92 16.58
N PRO A 100 -3.60 -9.81 16.30
CA PRO A 100 -3.75 -10.81 15.24
C PRO A 100 -4.91 -11.79 15.48
N ILE A 101 -5.19 -12.14 16.73
CA ILE A 101 -6.33 -13.01 17.08
C ILE A 101 -7.64 -12.27 16.82
N ALA A 102 -7.75 -11.03 17.28
CA ALA A 102 -8.92 -10.19 17.02
C ALA A 102 -9.11 -9.93 15.51
N GLU A 103 -8.02 -9.69 14.75
CA GLU A 103 -8.05 -9.57 13.29
C GLU A 103 -8.66 -10.82 12.65
N ALA A 104 -8.21 -12.02 13.06
CA ALA A 104 -8.72 -13.28 12.53
C ALA A 104 -10.20 -13.51 12.90
N CYS A 105 -10.61 -13.24 14.13
CA CYS A 105 -12.00 -13.35 14.58
C CYS A 105 -12.92 -12.36 13.84
N LEU A 106 -12.50 -11.10 13.73
CA LEU A 106 -13.24 -10.08 12.99
C LEU A 106 -13.34 -10.44 11.50
N ASN A 107 -12.24 -10.88 10.90
CA ASN A 107 -12.22 -11.30 9.51
C ASN A 107 -13.22 -12.43 9.27
N LEU A 108 -13.16 -13.51 10.06
CA LEU A 108 -14.08 -14.64 9.92
C LEU A 108 -15.54 -14.20 10.15
N GLY A 109 -15.82 -13.50 11.25
CA GLY A 109 -17.19 -13.08 11.60
C GLY A 109 -17.79 -12.14 10.57
N LEU A 110 -17.04 -11.10 10.15
CA LEU A 110 -17.51 -10.15 9.15
C LEU A 110 -17.62 -10.77 7.76
N SER A 111 -16.70 -11.66 7.37
CA SER A 111 -16.77 -12.37 6.09
C SER A 111 -18.00 -13.26 6.00
N VAL A 112 -18.35 -13.98 7.07
CA VAL A 112 -19.59 -14.78 7.10
C VAL A 112 -20.80 -13.87 7.06
N LEU A 113 -20.87 -12.82 7.88
CA LEU A 113 -21.99 -11.91 7.96
C LEU A 113 -22.23 -11.18 6.61
N PHE A 114 -21.20 -10.57 6.05
CA PHE A 114 -21.33 -9.84 4.79
C PHE A 114 -21.45 -10.78 3.59
N GLY A 115 -20.87 -11.99 3.68
CA GLY A 115 -21.01 -13.01 2.65
C GLY A 115 -22.46 -13.46 2.45
N TRP A 116 -23.24 -13.50 3.53
CA TRP A 116 -24.67 -13.79 3.46
C TRP A 116 -25.46 -12.69 2.72
N ILE A 117 -25.03 -11.43 2.82
CA ILE A 117 -25.74 -10.27 2.26
C ILE A 117 -25.29 -10.00 0.82
N TRP A 118 -23.98 -10.05 0.53
CA TRP A 118 -23.39 -9.59 -0.74
C TRP A 118 -22.56 -10.67 -1.45
N GLY A 119 -22.66 -11.94 -1.04
CA GLY A 119 -21.91 -13.04 -1.63
C GLY A 119 -20.40 -12.83 -1.57
N LEU A 120 -19.68 -13.10 -2.67
CA LEU A 120 -18.23 -13.00 -2.74
C LEU A 120 -17.70 -11.62 -2.36
N ASN A 121 -18.34 -10.55 -2.84
CA ASN A 121 -17.94 -9.19 -2.47
C ASN A 121 -18.06 -8.94 -0.96
N GLY A 122 -19.08 -9.50 -0.32
CA GLY A 122 -19.26 -9.42 1.12
C GLY A 122 -18.14 -10.13 1.89
N ILE A 123 -17.76 -11.33 1.48
CA ILE A 123 -16.64 -12.06 2.08
C ILE A 123 -15.36 -11.23 2.03
N LEU A 124 -15.04 -10.67 0.86
CA LEU A 124 -13.86 -9.84 0.66
C LEU A 124 -13.93 -8.51 1.46
N MET A 125 -15.11 -7.92 1.58
CA MET A 125 -15.32 -6.72 2.41
C MET A 125 -15.11 -7.01 3.89
N GLY A 126 -15.43 -8.20 4.38
CA GLY A 126 -15.10 -8.63 5.74
C GLY A 126 -13.60 -8.58 6.01
N VAL A 127 -12.79 -9.05 5.05
CA VAL A 127 -11.32 -8.94 5.10
C VAL A 127 -10.89 -7.46 5.16
N VAL A 128 -11.42 -6.62 4.27
CA VAL A 128 -11.06 -5.18 4.24
C VAL A 128 -11.37 -4.51 5.55
N VAL A 129 -12.56 -4.73 6.12
CA VAL A 129 -12.98 -4.09 7.37
C VAL A 129 -12.10 -4.55 8.54
N SER A 130 -11.79 -5.84 8.65
CA SER A 130 -10.88 -6.35 9.70
C SER A 130 -9.49 -5.73 9.62
N LEU A 131 -8.92 -5.60 8.40
CA LEU A 131 -7.64 -4.94 8.16
C LEU A 131 -7.69 -3.45 8.54
N LEU A 132 -8.75 -2.74 8.18
CA LEU A 132 -8.89 -1.33 8.53
C LEU A 132 -8.94 -1.13 10.04
N LEU A 133 -9.71 -1.94 10.76
CA LEU A 133 -9.86 -1.82 12.20
C LEU A 133 -8.56 -2.15 12.96
N ILE A 134 -7.92 -3.26 12.62
CA ILE A 134 -6.75 -3.71 13.36
C ILE A 134 -5.46 -3.12 12.81
N VAL A 135 -5.25 -3.23 11.51
CA VAL A 135 -3.96 -2.86 10.90
C VAL A 135 -3.81 -1.36 10.74
N PHE A 136 -4.88 -0.63 10.38
CA PHE A 136 -4.80 0.80 10.10
C PHE A 136 -5.23 1.69 11.26
N LEU A 137 -6.05 1.21 12.18
CA LEU A 137 -6.43 1.99 13.37
C LEU A 137 -5.64 1.55 14.59
N TRP A 138 -5.73 0.27 14.97
CA TRP A 138 -5.14 -0.21 16.22
C TRP A 138 -3.61 -0.23 16.20
N LYS A 139 -2.97 -0.89 15.23
CA LYS A 139 -1.50 -1.05 15.23
C LYS A 139 -0.74 0.27 15.17
N PRO A 140 -1.10 1.27 14.33
CA PRO A 140 -0.46 2.58 14.38
C PRO A 140 -0.69 3.30 15.70
N TYR A 141 -1.92 3.24 16.26
CA TYR A 141 -2.19 3.80 17.57
C TYR A 141 -1.28 3.18 18.62
N PHE A 142 -1.17 1.85 18.63
CA PHE A 142 -0.31 1.12 19.54
C PHE A 142 1.17 1.52 19.39
N LEU A 143 1.69 1.57 18.17
CA LEU A 143 3.06 2.01 17.89
C LEU A 143 3.33 3.44 18.36
N PHE A 144 2.45 4.37 18.02
CA PHE A 144 2.63 5.78 18.37
C PHE A 144 2.51 6.03 19.88
N ARG A 145 1.64 5.29 20.57
CA ARG A 145 1.43 5.43 22.01
C ARG A 145 2.57 4.83 22.84
N TRP A 146 3.00 3.62 22.53
CA TRP A 146 3.97 2.87 23.37
C TRP A 146 5.39 2.80 22.79
N GLY A 147 5.56 2.85 21.48
CA GLY A 147 6.88 2.84 20.82
C GLY A 147 7.45 4.22 20.62
N LEU A 148 6.90 4.96 19.68
CA LEU A 148 7.39 6.29 19.29
C LEU A 148 7.16 7.35 20.36
N LYS A 149 6.14 7.19 21.19
CA LYS A 149 5.68 8.15 22.21
C LYS A 149 5.39 9.53 21.61
N GLU A 150 4.72 9.51 20.46
CA GLU A 150 4.31 10.67 19.69
C GLU A 150 2.80 10.70 19.48
N PRO A 151 2.18 11.87 19.26
CA PRO A 151 0.74 11.97 19.03
C PRO A 151 0.33 11.25 17.72
N ILE A 152 -0.74 10.46 17.80
CA ILE A 152 -1.31 9.73 16.64
C ILE A 152 -1.68 10.65 15.47
N GLY A 153 -1.96 11.93 15.73
CA GLY A 153 -2.26 12.94 14.72
C GLY A 153 -1.16 13.11 13.67
N ILE A 154 0.10 12.78 14.00
CA ILE A 154 1.21 12.78 13.04
C ILE A 154 0.99 11.68 12.00
N TYR A 155 0.64 10.46 12.45
CA TYR A 155 0.34 9.35 11.55
C TYR A 155 -0.87 9.63 10.67
N ILE A 156 -1.96 10.14 11.24
CA ILE A 156 -3.18 10.47 10.49
C ILE A 156 -2.87 11.49 9.41
N ARG A 157 -2.13 12.55 9.73
CA ARG A 157 -1.73 13.57 8.75
C ARG A 157 -0.84 12.99 7.64
N LEU A 158 0.10 12.11 8.02
CA LEU A 158 0.96 11.42 7.06
C LEU A 158 0.13 10.55 6.12
N TYR A 159 -0.75 9.73 6.68
CA TYR A 159 -1.62 8.84 5.92
C TYR A 159 -2.53 9.60 4.97
N MET A 160 -3.18 10.68 5.43
CA MET A 160 -4.07 11.51 4.59
C MET A 160 -3.36 12.16 3.40
N ARG A 161 -2.09 12.55 3.56
CA ARG A 161 -1.29 13.07 2.44
C ARG A 161 -1.04 12.03 1.35
N HIS A 162 -0.77 10.80 1.76
CA HIS A 162 -0.58 9.69 0.81
C HIS A 162 -1.90 9.31 0.12
N ILE A 163 -3.00 9.29 0.86
CA ILE A 163 -4.34 9.08 0.30
C ILE A 163 -4.68 10.17 -0.72
N ALA A 164 -4.40 11.43 -0.43
CA ALA A 164 -4.61 12.53 -1.38
C ALA A 164 -3.79 12.34 -2.68
N ALA A 165 -2.54 11.86 -2.57
CA ALA A 165 -1.72 11.54 -3.74
C ALA A 165 -2.31 10.39 -4.58
N ILE A 166 -2.86 9.36 -3.93
CA ILE A 166 -3.55 8.26 -4.63
C ILE A 166 -4.80 8.77 -5.34
N PHE A 167 -5.65 9.53 -4.66
CA PHE A 167 -6.86 10.09 -5.27
C PHE A 167 -6.54 10.98 -6.46
N ALA A 168 -5.51 11.84 -6.37
CA ALA A 168 -5.05 12.64 -7.48
C ALA A 168 -4.55 11.78 -8.66
N THR A 169 -3.82 10.70 -8.37
CA THR A 169 -3.37 9.74 -9.39
C THR A 169 -4.54 9.05 -10.07
N LEU A 170 -5.50 8.52 -9.29
CA LEU A 170 -6.69 7.85 -9.84
C LEU A 170 -7.55 8.81 -10.66
N SER A 171 -7.68 10.08 -10.25
CA SER A 171 -8.40 11.09 -11.02
C SER A 171 -7.76 11.36 -12.38
N ILE A 172 -6.43 11.44 -12.45
CA ILE A 172 -5.72 11.60 -13.74
C ILE A 172 -5.88 10.36 -14.60
N ILE A 173 -5.71 9.17 -14.05
CA ILE A 173 -5.89 7.91 -14.80
C ILE A 173 -7.32 7.84 -15.35
N TRP A 174 -8.32 8.17 -14.56
CA TRP A 174 -9.72 8.20 -14.99
C TRP A 174 -9.97 9.21 -16.11
N ILE A 175 -9.36 10.42 -16.06
CA ILE A 175 -9.44 11.42 -17.12
C ILE A 175 -8.78 10.91 -18.40
N ILE A 176 -7.63 10.24 -18.30
CA ILE A 176 -6.93 9.66 -19.45
C ILE A 176 -7.79 8.58 -20.09
N ASP A 177 -8.31 7.66 -19.29
CA ASP A 177 -9.16 6.55 -19.76
C ASP A 177 -10.43 7.06 -20.46
N ARG A 178 -11.03 8.14 -19.94
CA ARG A 178 -12.24 8.73 -20.52
C ARG A 178 -11.99 9.45 -21.86
N ASN A 179 -10.83 10.07 -22.03
CA ASN A 179 -10.52 10.88 -23.22
C ASN A 179 -9.73 10.12 -24.30
N PHE A 180 -9.03 9.09 -23.90
CA PHE A 180 -8.23 8.25 -24.80
C PHE A 180 -8.72 6.82 -24.65
N SER A 181 -9.25 6.23 -25.72
CA SER A 181 -9.60 4.81 -25.73
C SER A 181 -8.36 3.98 -25.38
N THR A 182 -8.37 3.34 -24.23
CA THR A 182 -7.28 2.44 -23.84
C THR A 182 -7.23 1.27 -24.82
N PRO A 183 -6.07 0.98 -25.45
CA PRO A 183 -5.97 -0.13 -26.39
C PRO A 183 -6.25 -1.45 -25.65
N THR A 184 -7.13 -2.25 -26.21
CA THR A 184 -7.29 -3.65 -25.78
C THR A 184 -6.24 -4.48 -26.51
N PRO A 185 -5.24 -5.04 -25.82
CA PRO A 185 -4.20 -5.82 -26.48
C PRO A 185 -4.76 -7.15 -26.99
N ASP A 186 -4.53 -7.44 -28.28
CA ASP A 186 -5.00 -8.67 -28.93
C ASP A 186 -3.99 -9.82 -28.82
N ASN A 187 -2.76 -9.55 -28.44
CA ASN A 187 -1.69 -10.54 -28.33
C ASN A 187 -0.72 -10.26 -27.18
N ALA A 188 0.10 -11.24 -26.81
CA ALA A 188 1.05 -11.14 -25.70
C ALA A 188 2.08 -10.02 -25.85
N LYS A 189 2.43 -9.66 -27.08
CA LYS A 189 3.39 -8.58 -27.37
C LYS A 189 2.79 -7.21 -27.07
N GLU A 190 1.58 -6.98 -27.54
CA GLU A 190 0.82 -5.75 -27.27
C GLU A 190 0.50 -5.62 -25.77
N PHE A 191 0.12 -6.74 -25.13
CA PHE A 191 -0.07 -6.76 -23.68
C PHE A 191 1.19 -6.37 -22.93
N THR A 192 2.35 -6.87 -23.34
CA THR A 192 3.62 -6.52 -22.67
C THR A 192 3.92 -5.02 -22.80
N LEU A 193 3.71 -4.44 -23.97
CA LEU A 193 3.87 -2.99 -24.18
C LEU A 193 2.86 -2.18 -23.36
N PHE A 194 1.61 -2.60 -23.36
CA PHE A 194 0.54 -1.98 -22.57
C PHE A 194 0.85 -2.06 -21.07
N ALA A 195 1.32 -3.21 -20.59
CA ALA A 195 1.69 -3.40 -19.19
C ALA A 195 2.88 -2.50 -18.78
N LEU A 196 3.92 -2.45 -19.58
CA LEU A 196 5.06 -1.56 -19.35
C LEU A 196 4.63 -0.09 -19.35
N GLY A 197 3.84 0.34 -20.33
CA GLY A 197 3.28 1.68 -20.39
C GLY A 197 2.44 2.03 -19.18
N THR A 198 1.54 1.14 -18.76
CA THR A 198 0.68 1.32 -17.59
C THR A 198 1.50 1.44 -16.30
N VAL A 199 2.46 0.55 -16.08
CA VAL A 199 3.32 0.58 -14.89
C VAL A 199 4.16 1.86 -14.84
N LEU A 200 4.76 2.26 -15.97
CA LEU A 200 5.56 3.48 -16.04
C LEU A 200 4.70 4.73 -15.86
N ALA A 201 3.56 4.83 -16.51
CA ALA A 201 2.66 5.97 -16.39
C ALA A 201 2.12 6.10 -14.95
N THR A 202 1.56 5.01 -14.40
CA THR A 202 1.03 4.98 -13.03
C THR A 202 2.14 5.31 -12.02
N GLY A 203 3.31 4.69 -12.17
CA GLY A 203 4.47 4.94 -11.32
C GLY A 203 4.91 6.40 -11.36
N THR A 204 5.05 6.97 -12.56
CA THR A 204 5.51 8.36 -12.73
C THR A 204 4.50 9.37 -12.17
N ILE A 205 3.20 9.19 -12.46
CA ILE A 205 2.14 10.08 -11.96
C ILE A 205 2.07 10.01 -10.43
N LEU A 206 2.03 8.81 -9.87
CA LEU A 206 1.99 8.61 -8.43
C LEU A 206 3.24 9.16 -7.73
N TYR A 207 4.42 8.97 -8.33
CA TYR A 207 5.67 9.52 -7.82
C TYR A 207 5.65 11.05 -7.79
N ALA A 208 5.19 11.69 -8.86
CA ALA A 208 5.07 13.14 -8.94
C ALA A 208 4.16 13.70 -7.83
N PHE A 209 2.98 13.09 -7.62
CA PHE A 209 2.09 13.49 -6.53
C PHE A 209 2.67 13.21 -5.14
N GLN A 210 3.32 12.07 -4.96
CA GLN A 210 3.99 11.78 -3.69
C GLN A 210 5.11 12.77 -3.40
N MET A 211 5.89 13.16 -4.40
CA MET A 211 6.89 14.23 -4.27
C MET A 211 6.27 15.58 -3.91
N ALA A 212 5.09 15.90 -4.43
CA ALA A 212 4.38 17.12 -4.11
C ALA A 212 3.81 17.12 -2.68
N PHE A 213 3.14 16.05 -2.28
CA PHE A 213 2.36 16.01 -1.04
C PHE A 213 3.13 15.47 0.17
N THR A 214 4.17 14.63 -0.01
CA THR A 214 4.81 13.90 1.09
C THR A 214 6.27 14.31 1.33
N LYS A 215 6.62 14.50 2.61
CA LYS A 215 7.99 14.81 3.02
C LYS A 215 8.91 13.60 2.88
N GLY A 216 8.41 12.41 3.24
CA GLY A 216 9.18 11.16 3.24
C GLY A 216 9.71 10.79 1.85
N MET A 217 8.87 10.91 0.79
CA MET A 217 9.32 10.65 -0.58
C MET A 217 10.40 11.65 -1.01
N ARG A 218 10.29 12.92 -0.66
CA ARG A 218 11.31 13.94 -0.95
C ARG A 218 12.64 13.63 -0.25
N MET A 219 12.59 13.21 1.02
CA MET A 219 13.80 12.82 1.76
C MET A 219 14.46 11.60 1.17
N PHE A 220 13.69 10.58 0.83
CA PHE A 220 14.16 9.35 0.19
C PHE A 220 14.87 9.66 -1.15
N THR A 221 14.23 10.45 -2.00
CA THR A 221 14.80 10.84 -3.31
C THR A 221 16.11 11.61 -3.15
N ARG A 222 16.16 12.58 -2.25
CA ARG A 222 17.41 13.33 -1.96
C ARG A 222 18.52 12.42 -1.47
N ARG A 223 18.21 11.44 -0.63
CA ARG A 223 19.17 10.46 -0.12
C ARG A 223 19.74 9.58 -1.24
N ILE A 224 18.92 9.15 -2.20
CA ILE A 224 19.41 8.37 -3.35
C ILE A 224 20.34 9.23 -4.20
N ILE A 225 19.90 10.44 -4.58
CA ILE A 225 20.68 11.34 -5.43
C ILE A 225 22.02 11.67 -4.79
N SER A 226 22.07 12.00 -3.50
CA SER A 226 23.33 12.29 -2.80
C SER A 226 24.30 11.12 -2.79
N LYS A 227 23.82 9.88 -2.65
CA LYS A 227 24.66 8.68 -2.71
C LYS A 227 25.20 8.35 -4.11
N THR A 228 24.46 8.76 -5.16
CA THR A 228 24.85 8.52 -6.55
C THR A 228 25.88 9.53 -7.03
N ILE A 229 25.82 10.77 -6.53
CA ILE A 229 26.76 11.86 -6.90
C ILE A 229 28.13 11.69 -6.18
N HIS A 230 28.16 11.04 -5.01
CA HIS A 230 29.40 10.83 -4.22
C HIS A 230 30.05 9.45 -4.46
N ARG A 231 29.65 8.71 -5.49
CA ARG A 231 30.33 7.55 -6.05
C ARG A 231 31.00 7.89 -7.36
#